data_4ee64b981c272d73d024cd74aa774372
#
_entry.id   4ee64b981c272d73d024cd74aa774372
#
_cell.length_a   1.000
_cell.length_b   1.000
_cell.length_c   1.000
_cell.angle_alpha   90.00
_cell.angle_beta   90.00
_cell.angle_gamma   90.00
#
_symmetry.space_group_name_H-M   'P 1'
#
loop_
_entity.id
_entity.type
_entity.pdbx_description
1 polymer ?
#
loop_
_entity_poly.entity_id
_entity_poly.type
_entity_poly.pdbx_seq_one_letter_code
_entity_poly.pdbx_strand_id
1 'polypeptide(L)'
;MIPNRQITNFANSDKYRKKIHQLIPGGAHTYSKGDDQFPLLSPVAISHGKGAHLWDIDGNQFLDCSMGLTSVSLGHAYEPVLEVVKQELDKGVNFQRPSVLEKETAQKFLSLVPQHDMIKFAKNGSIVTTAAVKLARAFTGRKLVAIPGDHPFYSYDDWFIGTTACNKGVPNEISNLSVTFKSCNINSLKQLFERYPGQIACVITEPEKSPCGNGCNCSQSPAVFLKEAIDLAHHEGALFIIDEMVSGFKSAFPGSMTKYDLKPD
;
A
#
# COMPACT_ATOMS: atom_id res chain seq x y z
N MET A 1 -15.15 -27.53 16.00
CA MET A 1 -14.21 -28.23 15.11
C MET A 1 -14.59 -27.90 13.68
N ILE A 2 -13.70 -27.33 12.90
CA ILE A 2 -13.90 -27.18 11.46
C ILE A 2 -13.80 -28.60 10.90
N PRO A 3 -14.83 -29.10 10.18
CA PRO A 3 -14.73 -30.43 9.61
C PRO A 3 -13.55 -30.46 8.64
N ASN A 4 -12.70 -31.46 8.75
CA ASN A 4 -11.56 -31.68 7.86
C ASN A 4 -12.07 -32.09 6.47
N ARG A 5 -12.70 -31.13 5.77
CA ARG A 5 -13.27 -31.33 4.43
C ARG A 5 -12.19 -30.95 3.42
N GLN A 6 -11.56 -31.97 2.87
CA GLN A 6 -10.65 -31.76 1.75
C GLN A 6 -11.45 -31.28 0.53
N ILE A 7 -11.19 -30.06 0.07
CA ILE A 7 -11.77 -29.51 -1.14
C ILE A 7 -10.97 -30.03 -2.31
N THR A 8 -11.64 -30.72 -3.23
CA THR A 8 -11.00 -31.36 -4.41
C THR A 8 -11.68 -30.97 -5.72
N ASN A 9 -12.83 -30.31 -5.69
CA ASN A 9 -13.55 -29.89 -6.88
C ASN A 9 -13.21 -28.45 -7.26
N PHE A 10 -12.47 -28.29 -8.37
CA PHE A 10 -12.12 -27.01 -8.99
C PHE A 10 -12.42 -27.01 -10.50
N ALA A 11 -13.42 -27.79 -10.94
CA ALA A 11 -13.71 -27.98 -12.37
C ALA A 11 -14.09 -26.68 -13.11
N ASN A 12 -14.86 -25.81 -12.47
CA ASN A 12 -15.19 -24.50 -13.04
C ASN A 12 -14.00 -23.54 -12.96
N SER A 13 -13.22 -23.57 -11.89
CA SER A 13 -11.97 -22.83 -11.77
C SER A 13 -11.00 -23.16 -12.90
N ASP A 14 -10.86 -24.44 -13.26
CA ASP A 14 -9.97 -24.85 -14.36
C ASP A 14 -10.45 -24.36 -15.74
N LYS A 15 -11.76 -24.39 -15.97
CA LYS A 15 -12.35 -23.82 -17.19
C LYS A 15 -12.18 -22.30 -17.24
N TYR A 16 -12.39 -21.63 -16.11
CA TYR A 16 -12.24 -20.20 -15.99
C TYR A 16 -10.80 -19.75 -16.23
N ARG A 17 -9.82 -20.47 -15.66
CA ARG A 17 -8.39 -20.21 -15.84
C ARG A 17 -8.01 -20.10 -17.30
N LYS A 18 -8.40 -21.10 -18.11
CA LYS A 18 -8.10 -21.13 -19.55
C LYS A 18 -8.65 -19.92 -20.30
N LYS A 19 -9.83 -19.43 -19.90
CA LYS A 19 -10.51 -18.31 -20.54
C LYS A 19 -9.97 -16.97 -20.08
N ILE A 20 -9.73 -16.80 -18.78
CA ILE A 20 -9.33 -15.50 -18.21
C ILE A 20 -7.94 -15.07 -18.70
N HIS A 21 -7.01 -16.01 -18.88
CA HIS A 21 -5.67 -15.71 -19.42
C HIS A 21 -5.68 -15.25 -20.88
N GLN A 22 -6.76 -15.53 -21.63
CA GLN A 22 -6.96 -15.00 -22.97
C GLN A 22 -7.49 -13.56 -22.97
N LEU A 23 -8.06 -13.09 -21.85
CA LEU A 23 -8.73 -11.82 -21.71
C LEU A 23 -7.94 -10.81 -20.86
N ILE A 24 -7.26 -11.33 -19.85
CA ILE A 24 -6.50 -10.51 -18.88
C ILE A 24 -5.09 -11.09 -18.77
N PRO A 25 -4.04 -10.33 -19.10
CA PRO A 25 -2.67 -10.74 -18.91
C PRO A 25 -2.42 -11.18 -17.46
N GLY A 26 -1.84 -12.38 -17.26
CA GLY A 26 -1.64 -12.95 -15.93
C GLY A 26 -2.90 -13.43 -15.20
N GLY A 27 -4.07 -13.41 -15.85
CA GLY A 27 -5.34 -13.86 -15.29
C GLY A 27 -5.97 -12.96 -14.22
N ALA A 28 -5.29 -11.89 -13.81
CA ALA A 28 -5.77 -10.94 -12.79
C ALA A 28 -5.22 -9.54 -13.02
N HIS A 29 -5.96 -8.50 -12.59
CA HIS A 29 -5.50 -7.11 -12.69
C HIS A 29 -4.40 -6.76 -11.71
N THR A 30 -4.29 -7.49 -10.60
CA THR A 30 -3.26 -7.31 -9.58
C THR A 30 -2.33 -8.52 -9.58
N TYR A 31 -1.03 -8.31 -9.75
CA TYR A 31 -0.03 -9.38 -9.81
C TYR A 31 -0.16 -10.37 -8.65
N SER A 32 -0.27 -9.90 -7.42
CA SER A 32 -0.42 -10.73 -6.22
C SER A 32 -1.74 -11.51 -6.12
N LYS A 33 -2.68 -11.30 -7.06
CA LYS A 33 -3.94 -12.06 -7.18
C LYS A 33 -3.92 -13.04 -8.36
N GLY A 34 -2.85 -13.08 -9.14
CA GLY A 34 -2.67 -14.03 -10.21
C GLY A 34 -2.62 -15.46 -9.68
N ASP A 35 -3.11 -16.42 -10.48
CA ASP A 35 -3.18 -17.82 -10.07
C ASP A 35 -1.80 -18.51 -10.02
N ASP A 36 -0.77 -17.89 -10.58
CA ASP A 36 0.64 -18.24 -10.43
C ASP A 36 1.21 -17.95 -9.03
N GLN A 37 0.50 -17.15 -8.23
CA GLN A 37 0.87 -16.82 -6.84
C GLN A 37 0.27 -17.82 -5.82
N PHE A 38 -0.53 -18.76 -6.25
CA PHE A 38 -1.26 -19.69 -5.40
C PHE A 38 -0.94 -21.16 -5.76
N PRO A 39 -1.17 -22.11 -4.83
CA PRO A 39 -1.05 -23.54 -5.13
C PRO A 39 -1.97 -23.97 -6.28
N LEU A 40 -1.59 -25.02 -6.99
CA LEU A 40 -2.35 -25.55 -8.12
C LEU A 40 -3.80 -25.91 -7.75
N LEU A 41 -4.00 -26.46 -6.55
CA LEU A 41 -5.33 -26.77 -5.99
C LEU A 41 -5.82 -25.59 -5.16
N SER A 42 -6.15 -24.49 -5.83
CA SER A 42 -6.72 -23.29 -5.23
C SER A 42 -7.75 -22.67 -6.16
N PRO A 43 -8.72 -21.88 -5.65
CA PRO A 43 -9.69 -21.20 -6.48
C PRO A 43 -9.01 -20.15 -7.37
N VAL A 44 -9.40 -20.12 -8.65
CA VAL A 44 -8.94 -19.11 -9.60
C VAL A 44 -9.76 -17.83 -9.51
N ALA A 45 -11.04 -17.97 -9.15
CA ALA A 45 -11.95 -16.84 -9.03
C ALA A 45 -12.89 -17.00 -7.83
N ILE A 46 -13.12 -15.89 -7.15
CA ILE A 46 -14.05 -15.78 -6.04
C ILE A 46 -15.38 -15.23 -6.56
N SER A 47 -16.50 -15.88 -6.22
CA SER A 47 -17.82 -15.44 -6.60
C SER A 47 -18.39 -14.38 -5.66
N HIS A 48 -18.20 -14.55 -4.36
CA HIS A 48 -18.66 -13.61 -3.33
C HIS A 48 -17.95 -13.84 -2.00
N GLY A 49 -18.11 -12.87 -1.07
CA GLY A 49 -17.61 -12.95 0.29
C GLY A 49 -18.63 -12.43 1.29
N LYS A 50 -18.63 -12.99 2.50
CA LYS A 50 -19.42 -12.49 3.63
C LYS A 50 -18.69 -12.73 4.96
N GLY A 51 -18.54 -11.68 5.76
CA GLY A 51 -17.77 -11.76 7.00
C GLY A 51 -16.34 -12.24 6.72
N ALA A 52 -15.90 -13.27 7.39
CA ALA A 52 -14.56 -13.86 7.23
C ALA A 52 -14.48 -14.96 6.14
N HIS A 53 -15.53 -15.16 5.36
CA HIS A 53 -15.60 -16.25 4.41
C HIS A 53 -15.69 -15.78 2.96
N LEU A 54 -15.11 -16.57 2.06
CA LEU A 54 -15.19 -16.45 0.62
C LEU A 54 -15.79 -17.72 0.01
N TRP A 55 -16.48 -17.57 -1.11
CA TRP A 55 -16.94 -18.67 -1.96
C TRP A 55 -16.36 -18.53 -3.35
N ASP A 56 -15.79 -19.62 -3.85
CA ASP A 56 -15.30 -19.67 -5.22
C ASP A 56 -16.44 -19.93 -6.22
N ILE A 57 -16.08 -20.00 -7.49
CA ILE A 57 -17.02 -20.29 -8.58
C ILE A 57 -17.46 -21.77 -8.65
N ASP A 58 -16.82 -22.64 -7.89
CA ASP A 58 -17.18 -24.04 -7.71
C ASP A 58 -18.08 -24.25 -6.48
N GLY A 59 -18.38 -23.19 -5.73
CA GLY A 59 -19.22 -23.21 -4.51
C GLY A 59 -18.47 -23.66 -3.25
N ASN A 60 -17.16 -23.78 -3.30
CA ASN A 60 -16.36 -24.11 -2.13
C ASN A 60 -16.23 -22.88 -1.22
N GLN A 61 -16.34 -23.11 0.08
CA GLN A 61 -16.20 -22.08 1.10
C GLN A 61 -14.81 -22.10 1.71
N PHE A 62 -14.19 -20.93 1.84
CA PHE A 62 -12.88 -20.72 2.44
C PHE A 62 -12.95 -19.69 3.57
N LEU A 63 -12.07 -19.82 4.56
CA LEU A 63 -11.77 -18.75 5.49
C LEU A 63 -10.76 -17.79 4.81
N ASP A 64 -11.12 -16.51 4.71
CA ASP A 64 -10.23 -15.50 4.12
C ASP A 64 -9.24 -14.95 5.14
N CYS A 65 -8.04 -15.52 5.16
CA CYS A 65 -6.93 -15.03 5.99
C CYS A 65 -6.17 -13.86 5.33
N SER A 66 -6.38 -13.63 4.04
CA SER A 66 -5.69 -12.55 3.29
C SER A 66 -6.41 -11.22 3.38
N MET A 67 -7.70 -11.24 3.72
CA MET A 67 -8.56 -10.05 3.86
C MET A 67 -8.44 -9.08 2.67
N GLY A 68 -8.46 -9.62 1.45
CA GLY A 68 -8.32 -8.80 0.23
C GLY A 68 -7.03 -7.98 0.18
N LEU A 69 -5.90 -8.58 0.51
CA LEU A 69 -4.60 -7.91 0.70
C LEU A 69 -4.66 -6.89 1.84
N THR A 70 -5.21 -7.31 2.97
CA THR A 70 -5.37 -6.54 4.22
C THR A 70 -6.37 -5.37 4.19
N SER A 71 -7.12 -5.18 3.11
CA SER A 71 -8.08 -4.06 3.00
C SER A 71 -9.44 -4.32 3.66
N VAL A 72 -9.82 -5.59 3.85
CA VAL A 72 -11.14 -6.00 4.35
C VAL A 72 -11.10 -6.21 5.88
N SER A 73 -10.90 -5.12 6.63
CA SER A 73 -10.74 -5.20 8.10
C SER A 73 -12.02 -5.50 8.86
N LEU A 74 -13.18 -5.09 8.32
CA LEU A 74 -14.51 -5.29 8.95
C LEU A 74 -15.20 -6.58 8.47
N GLY A 75 -14.57 -7.33 7.58
CA GLY A 75 -15.17 -8.47 6.91
C GLY A 75 -15.88 -8.09 5.59
N HIS A 76 -16.04 -9.10 4.74
CA HIS A 76 -16.73 -8.93 3.46
C HIS A 76 -18.21 -8.61 3.66
N ALA A 77 -18.75 -7.73 2.82
CA ALA A 77 -20.16 -7.34 2.81
C ALA A 77 -20.66 -6.90 4.20
N TYR A 78 -19.90 -6.06 4.90
CA TYR A 78 -20.29 -5.52 6.20
C TYR A 78 -21.50 -4.60 6.04
N GLU A 79 -22.66 -5.04 6.55
CA GLU A 79 -23.97 -4.46 6.27
C GLU A 79 -24.06 -2.97 6.59
N PRO A 80 -23.57 -2.46 7.75
CA PRO A 80 -23.71 -1.03 8.06
C PRO A 80 -23.01 -0.13 7.03
N VAL A 81 -21.87 -0.56 6.44
CA VAL A 81 -21.18 0.18 5.39
C VAL A 81 -21.94 0.05 4.07
N LEU A 82 -22.44 -1.14 3.72
CA LEU A 82 -23.17 -1.35 2.47
C LEU A 82 -24.41 -0.49 2.38
N GLU A 83 -25.18 -0.38 3.46
CA GLU A 83 -26.40 0.42 3.48
C GLU A 83 -26.11 1.92 3.22
N VAL A 84 -25.08 2.47 3.87
CA VAL A 84 -24.66 3.87 3.62
C VAL A 84 -24.18 4.05 2.19
N VAL A 85 -23.39 3.10 1.65
CA VAL A 85 -22.91 3.17 0.26
C VAL A 85 -24.07 3.17 -0.73
N LYS A 86 -25.07 2.30 -0.55
CA LYS A 86 -26.28 2.26 -1.40
C LYS A 86 -27.01 3.62 -1.39
N GLN A 87 -27.24 4.17 -0.20
CA GLN A 87 -27.88 5.49 -0.05
C GLN A 87 -27.10 6.64 -0.73
N GLU A 88 -25.78 6.61 -0.67
CA GLU A 88 -24.96 7.61 -1.34
C GLU A 88 -24.96 7.44 -2.87
N LEU A 89 -24.98 6.19 -3.36
CA LEU A 89 -25.09 5.92 -4.80
C LEU A 89 -26.40 6.45 -5.42
N ASP A 90 -27.51 6.42 -4.67
CA ASP A 90 -28.80 6.96 -5.11
C ASP A 90 -28.77 8.48 -5.33
N LYS A 91 -27.80 9.20 -4.74
CA LYS A 91 -27.58 10.64 -4.96
C LYS A 91 -26.77 10.95 -6.23
N GLY A 92 -26.23 9.94 -6.87
CA GLY A 92 -25.35 10.06 -8.03
C GLY A 92 -23.86 10.11 -7.67
N VAL A 93 -23.01 9.93 -8.67
CA VAL A 93 -21.54 9.89 -8.54
C VAL A 93 -20.87 10.76 -9.58
N ASN A 94 -19.62 11.15 -9.31
CA ASN A 94 -18.77 11.87 -10.25
C ASN A 94 -19.32 13.22 -10.69
N PHE A 95 -19.62 14.09 -9.74
CA PHE A 95 -20.13 15.43 -10.01
C PHE A 95 -19.03 16.35 -10.59
N GLN A 96 -19.46 17.38 -11.33
CA GLN A 96 -18.55 18.41 -11.85
C GLN A 96 -17.98 19.33 -10.75
N ARG A 97 -18.61 19.36 -9.59
CA ARG A 97 -18.18 20.11 -8.41
C ARG A 97 -17.94 19.15 -7.25
N PRO A 98 -17.15 19.55 -6.23
CA PRO A 98 -16.99 18.76 -5.01
C PRO A 98 -18.34 18.43 -4.38
N SER A 99 -18.50 17.19 -3.92
CA SER A 99 -19.69 16.81 -3.18
C SER A 99 -19.60 17.25 -1.71
N VAL A 100 -20.74 17.36 -1.05
CA VAL A 100 -20.80 17.66 0.39
C VAL A 100 -20.05 16.58 1.20
N LEU A 101 -20.14 15.33 0.77
CA LEU A 101 -19.47 14.19 1.39
C LEU A 101 -17.95 14.33 1.44
N GLU A 102 -17.32 14.97 0.45
CA GLU A 102 -15.86 15.20 0.46
C GLU A 102 -15.44 16.07 1.65
N LYS A 103 -16.19 17.18 1.92
CA LYS A 103 -15.94 18.04 3.07
C LYS A 103 -16.14 17.29 4.40
N GLU A 104 -17.25 16.59 4.53
CA GLU A 104 -17.58 15.85 5.77
C GLU A 104 -16.54 14.76 6.05
N THR A 105 -16.13 14.03 5.02
CA THR A 105 -15.08 13.01 5.12
C THR A 105 -13.73 13.62 5.49
N ALA A 106 -13.37 14.75 4.87
CA ALA A 106 -12.13 15.46 5.18
C ALA A 106 -12.10 15.93 6.64
N GLN A 107 -13.18 16.55 7.12
CA GLN A 107 -13.29 17.00 8.51
C GLN A 107 -13.21 15.83 9.49
N LYS A 108 -13.90 14.72 9.21
CA LYS A 108 -13.87 13.53 10.05
C LYS A 108 -12.47 12.92 10.07
N PHE A 109 -11.83 12.75 8.91
CA PHE A 109 -10.50 12.16 8.82
C PHE A 109 -9.46 13.02 9.56
N LEU A 110 -9.41 14.33 9.30
CA LEU A 110 -8.48 15.25 9.98
C LEU A 110 -8.70 15.30 11.49
N SER A 111 -9.91 15.09 11.98
CA SER A 111 -10.16 14.96 13.42
C SER A 111 -9.49 13.72 14.05
N LEU A 112 -9.18 12.70 13.24
CA LEU A 112 -8.48 11.49 13.69
C LEU A 112 -6.96 11.62 13.58
N VAL A 113 -6.48 12.46 12.67
CA VAL A 113 -5.05 12.72 12.41
C VAL A 113 -4.72 14.21 12.60
N PRO A 114 -4.82 14.74 13.82
CA PRO A 114 -4.73 16.19 14.09
C PRO A 114 -3.35 16.79 13.83
N GLN A 115 -2.37 15.95 13.45
CA GLN A 115 -1.03 16.38 13.06
C GLN A 115 -0.98 16.98 11.65
N HIS A 116 -2.05 16.79 10.84
CA HIS A 116 -2.16 17.28 9.48
C HIS A 116 -3.26 18.34 9.34
N ASP A 117 -2.99 19.36 8.55
CA ASP A 117 -3.91 20.49 8.33
C ASP A 117 -4.86 20.27 7.17
N MET A 118 -4.45 19.47 6.17
CA MET A 118 -5.18 19.27 4.93
C MET A 118 -5.14 17.82 4.47
N ILE A 119 -6.14 17.43 3.67
CA ILE A 119 -6.21 16.12 3.05
C ILE A 119 -6.54 16.22 1.56
N LYS A 120 -5.97 15.31 0.78
CA LYS A 120 -6.31 15.10 -0.63
C LYS A 120 -6.64 13.63 -0.84
N PHE A 121 -7.82 13.36 -1.39
CA PHE A 121 -8.25 12.00 -1.69
C PHE A 121 -7.82 11.57 -3.10
N ALA A 122 -7.52 10.28 -3.27
CA ALA A 122 -7.28 9.66 -4.57
C ALA A 122 -7.86 8.23 -4.60
N LYS A 123 -7.90 7.62 -5.79
CA LYS A 123 -8.56 6.32 -5.98
C LYS A 123 -7.75 5.12 -5.48
N ASN A 124 -6.43 5.25 -5.37
CA ASN A 124 -5.56 4.15 -4.91
C ASN A 124 -4.23 4.68 -4.36
N GLY A 125 -3.49 3.81 -3.68
CA GLY A 125 -2.23 4.15 -3.03
C GLY A 125 -1.14 4.61 -3.99
N SER A 126 -1.01 4.00 -5.18
CA SER A 126 0.01 4.42 -6.16
C SER A 126 -0.16 5.87 -6.59
N ILE A 127 -1.41 6.34 -6.78
CA ILE A 127 -1.68 7.74 -7.10
C ILE A 127 -1.29 8.64 -5.93
N VAL A 128 -1.61 8.25 -4.70
CA VAL A 128 -1.32 9.05 -3.49
C VAL A 128 0.18 9.16 -3.27
N THR A 129 0.92 8.06 -3.31
CA THR A 129 2.38 8.07 -3.11
C THR A 129 3.09 8.85 -4.20
N THR A 130 2.66 8.71 -5.45
CA THR A 130 3.18 9.52 -6.57
C THR A 130 2.87 10.99 -6.42
N ALA A 131 1.68 11.36 -5.96
CA ALA A 131 1.33 12.74 -5.68
C ALA A 131 2.18 13.33 -4.55
N ALA A 132 2.40 12.56 -3.46
CA ALA A 132 3.27 12.97 -2.35
C ALA A 132 4.73 13.19 -2.81
N VAL A 133 5.28 12.29 -3.62
CA VAL A 133 6.62 12.45 -4.21
C VAL A 133 6.71 13.70 -5.10
N LYS A 134 5.69 13.95 -5.93
CA LYS A 134 5.65 15.16 -6.76
C LYS A 134 5.59 16.44 -5.92
N LEU A 135 4.78 16.41 -4.86
CA LEU A 135 4.67 17.52 -3.92
C LEU A 135 6.00 17.79 -3.22
N ALA A 136 6.67 16.74 -2.73
CA ALA A 136 7.98 16.85 -2.10
C ALA A 136 9.05 17.45 -3.05
N ARG A 137 9.06 17.00 -4.32
CA ARG A 137 9.94 17.57 -5.33
C ARG A 137 9.65 19.05 -5.61
N ALA A 138 8.37 19.42 -5.69
CA ALA A 138 7.96 20.80 -5.92
C ALA A 138 8.32 21.71 -4.74
N PHE A 139 8.13 21.23 -3.51
CA PHE A 139 8.41 21.99 -2.30
C PHE A 139 9.92 22.20 -2.08
N THR A 140 10.71 21.14 -2.25
CA THR A 140 12.16 21.20 -2.00
C THR A 140 12.98 21.71 -3.19
N GLY A 141 12.42 21.71 -4.41
CA GLY A 141 13.17 21.97 -5.65
C GLY A 141 14.15 20.84 -6.02
N ARG A 142 14.15 19.73 -5.29
CA ARG A 142 15.09 18.61 -5.45
C ARG A 142 14.48 17.48 -6.28
N LYS A 143 15.30 16.53 -6.74
CA LYS A 143 14.86 15.51 -7.71
C LYS A 143 14.78 14.09 -7.13
N LEU A 144 15.72 13.72 -6.26
CA LEU A 144 15.88 12.34 -5.82
C LEU A 144 14.85 11.94 -4.76
N VAL A 145 14.43 10.69 -4.81
CA VAL A 145 13.58 10.05 -3.81
C VAL A 145 14.37 8.92 -3.16
N ALA A 146 14.50 8.91 -1.85
CA ALA A 146 15.12 7.83 -1.11
C ALA A 146 14.06 6.83 -0.65
N ILE A 147 14.24 5.56 -1.00
CA ILE A 147 13.33 4.45 -0.69
C ILE A 147 14.08 3.25 -0.09
N PRO A 148 13.44 2.42 0.74
CA PRO A 148 14.01 1.13 1.12
C PRO A 148 14.12 0.21 -0.12
N GLY A 149 15.32 -0.33 -0.38
CA GLY A 149 15.58 -1.16 -1.57
C GLY A 149 15.00 -2.58 -1.49
N ASP A 150 14.56 -2.99 -0.33
CA ASP A 150 13.97 -4.29 -0.01
C ASP A 150 12.44 -4.23 0.19
N HIS A 151 11.82 -3.08 -0.10
CA HIS A 151 10.36 -2.91 0.03
C HIS A 151 9.63 -3.50 -1.19
N PRO A 152 8.52 -4.25 -0.98
CA PRO A 152 7.87 -4.97 -2.07
C PRO A 152 7.10 -4.07 -3.03
N PHE A 153 6.47 -2.98 -2.54
CA PHE A 153 5.62 -2.14 -3.39
C PHE A 153 5.24 -0.81 -2.74
N TYR A 154 5.47 0.31 -3.45
CA TYR A 154 4.95 1.65 -3.10
C TYR A 154 4.05 2.21 -4.19
N SER A 155 4.37 1.95 -5.46
CA SER A 155 3.64 2.49 -6.60
C SER A 155 3.89 1.66 -7.85
N TYR A 156 2.97 1.69 -8.80
CA TYR A 156 3.21 1.20 -10.16
C TYR A 156 3.90 2.22 -11.06
N ASP A 157 4.06 3.47 -10.59
CA ASP A 157 4.73 4.52 -11.35
C ASP A 157 6.24 4.30 -11.45
N ASP A 158 6.82 4.89 -12.48
CA ASP A 158 8.21 4.73 -12.88
C ASP A 158 9.21 5.00 -11.75
N TRP A 159 8.92 6.00 -10.88
CA TRP A 159 9.81 6.35 -9.78
C TRP A 159 10.04 5.20 -8.78
N PHE A 160 9.08 4.27 -8.68
CA PHE A 160 9.24 3.09 -7.84
C PHE A 160 9.55 1.84 -8.66
N ILE A 161 8.77 1.54 -9.71
CA ILE A 161 8.95 0.35 -10.54
C ILE A 161 10.33 0.30 -11.17
N GLY A 162 10.91 1.46 -11.51
CA GLY A 162 12.27 1.55 -12.03
C GLY A 162 13.37 1.00 -11.11
N THR A 163 13.09 0.85 -9.80
CA THR A 163 14.02 0.28 -8.81
C THR A 163 13.83 -1.22 -8.59
N THR A 164 12.85 -1.84 -9.24
CA THR A 164 12.47 -3.24 -9.05
C THR A 164 12.92 -4.12 -10.22
N ALA A 165 12.76 -5.44 -10.07
CA ALA A 165 13.00 -6.38 -11.17
C ALA A 165 12.00 -6.26 -12.33
N CYS A 166 10.88 -5.55 -12.14
CA CYS A 166 9.84 -5.32 -13.14
C CYS A 166 10.02 -4.00 -13.91
N ASN A 167 11.25 -3.53 -14.07
CA ASN A 167 11.58 -2.20 -14.62
C ASN A 167 11.60 -2.11 -16.15
N LYS A 168 11.22 -3.13 -16.87
CA LYS A 168 11.16 -3.08 -18.33
C LYS A 168 10.18 -2.01 -18.81
N GLY A 169 10.65 -1.10 -19.65
CA GLY A 169 9.86 0.04 -20.15
C GLY A 169 10.04 1.32 -19.35
N VAL A 170 10.76 1.30 -18.21
CA VAL A 170 11.11 2.51 -17.47
C VAL A 170 12.43 3.09 -18.02
N PRO A 171 12.46 4.36 -18.47
CA PRO A 171 13.70 5.01 -18.91
C PRO A 171 14.71 5.13 -17.75
N ASN A 172 15.99 4.96 -18.07
CA ASN A 172 17.06 5.07 -17.07
C ASN A 172 17.10 6.44 -16.41
N GLU A 173 16.74 7.49 -17.13
CA GLU A 173 16.69 8.87 -16.64
C GLU A 173 15.67 9.00 -15.49
N ILE A 174 14.60 8.22 -15.50
CA ILE A 174 13.59 8.23 -14.44
C ILE A 174 13.98 7.29 -13.31
N SER A 175 14.44 6.08 -13.60
CA SER A 175 14.85 5.12 -12.58
C SER A 175 16.00 5.65 -11.72
N ASN A 176 16.93 6.40 -12.32
CA ASN A 176 18.04 7.05 -11.62
C ASN A 176 17.62 8.20 -10.67
N LEU A 177 16.36 8.63 -10.71
CA LEU A 177 15.83 9.61 -9.76
C LEU A 177 15.36 8.98 -8.44
N SER A 178 15.45 7.67 -8.30
CA SER A 178 15.16 6.96 -7.05
C SER A 178 16.42 6.24 -6.56
N VAL A 179 16.77 6.48 -5.31
CA VAL A 179 17.97 5.93 -4.66
C VAL A 179 17.57 5.07 -3.48
N THR A 180 18.27 3.96 -3.26
CA THR A 180 17.85 2.97 -2.29
C THR A 180 18.76 2.90 -1.08
N PHE A 181 18.17 2.69 0.10
CA PHE A 181 18.87 2.36 1.34
C PHE A 181 18.36 1.03 1.92
N LYS A 182 19.07 0.47 2.89
CA LYS A 182 18.64 -0.74 3.60
C LYS A 182 17.61 -0.36 4.67
N SER A 183 16.47 -1.03 4.66
CA SER A 183 15.44 -0.85 5.69
C SER A 183 16.01 -1.02 7.10
N CYS A 184 15.45 -0.29 8.07
CA CYS A 184 15.85 -0.31 9.48
C CYS A 184 17.38 -0.10 9.69
N ASN A 185 18.05 0.58 8.79
CA ASN A 185 19.49 0.86 8.86
C ASN A 185 19.76 2.35 8.63
N ILE A 186 19.83 3.12 9.71
CA ILE A 186 20.06 4.57 9.66
C ILE A 186 21.42 4.92 9.02
N ASN A 187 22.45 4.10 9.19
CA ASN A 187 23.74 4.37 8.57
C ASN A 187 23.67 4.28 7.04
N SER A 188 22.85 3.34 6.51
CA SER A 188 22.63 3.27 5.06
C SER A 188 21.91 4.52 4.52
N LEU A 189 20.98 5.09 5.27
CA LEU A 189 20.32 6.34 4.90
C LEU A 189 21.28 7.55 5.02
N LYS A 190 22.11 7.62 6.06
CA LYS A 190 23.17 8.64 6.20
C LYS A 190 24.10 8.65 5.00
N GLN A 191 24.58 7.47 4.58
CA GLN A 191 25.43 7.31 3.41
C GLN A 191 24.78 7.82 2.11
N LEU A 192 23.45 7.71 1.98
CA LEU A 192 22.74 8.29 0.83
C LEU A 192 22.80 9.82 0.86
N PHE A 193 22.55 10.45 2.00
CA PHE A 193 22.62 11.91 2.12
C PHE A 193 24.04 12.42 1.89
N GLU A 194 25.06 11.73 2.39
CA GLU A 194 26.48 12.03 2.13
C GLU A 194 26.81 11.92 0.63
N ARG A 195 26.26 10.91 -0.05
CA ARG A 195 26.49 10.68 -1.49
C ARG A 195 25.76 11.67 -2.38
N TYR A 196 24.59 12.16 -1.94
CA TYR A 196 23.73 13.05 -2.70
C TYR A 196 23.36 14.32 -1.92
N PRO A 197 24.35 15.13 -1.51
CA PRO A 197 24.11 16.30 -0.66
C PRO A 197 23.16 17.30 -1.35
N GLY A 198 22.11 17.69 -0.65
CA GLY A 198 21.13 18.65 -1.14
C GLY A 198 20.28 18.20 -2.34
N GLN A 199 20.30 16.92 -2.74
CA GLN A 199 19.58 16.43 -3.92
C GLN A 199 18.34 15.60 -3.61
N ILE A 200 18.23 15.03 -2.39
CA ILE A 200 17.11 14.19 -1.98
C ILE A 200 15.94 15.09 -1.60
N ALA A 201 14.82 14.92 -2.33
CA ALA A 201 13.58 15.64 -2.08
C ALA A 201 12.80 15.06 -0.89
N CYS A 202 12.74 13.74 -0.83
CA CYS A 202 12.06 13.04 0.27
C CYS A 202 12.61 11.65 0.50
N VAL A 203 12.35 11.17 1.72
CA VAL A 203 12.42 9.76 2.11
C VAL A 203 10.99 9.25 2.20
N ILE A 204 10.69 8.08 1.64
CA ILE A 204 9.39 7.43 1.80
C ILE A 204 9.57 6.02 2.35
N THR A 205 8.79 5.64 3.35
CA THR A 205 8.81 4.28 3.95
C THR A 205 7.47 3.91 4.58
N GLU A 206 7.19 2.60 4.65
CA GLU A 206 6.14 2.08 5.53
C GLU A 206 6.67 1.99 6.98
N PRO A 207 5.80 2.24 7.98
CA PRO A 207 6.24 2.29 9.38
C PRO A 207 6.47 0.91 10.00
N GLU A 208 5.78 -0.13 9.54
CA GLU A 208 5.70 -1.40 10.26
C GLU A 208 6.04 -2.64 9.44
N LYS A 209 6.17 -2.52 8.13
CA LYS A 209 6.75 -3.63 7.39
C LYS A 209 8.21 -3.73 7.79
N SER A 210 8.47 -4.64 8.71
CA SER A 210 9.83 -5.15 8.84
C SER A 210 10.13 -5.90 7.56
N PRO A 211 11.04 -5.40 6.73
CA PRO A 211 11.54 -6.17 5.58
C PRO A 211 12.41 -7.31 6.05
N CYS A 212 12.60 -7.39 7.33
CA CYS A 212 13.34 -8.40 8.02
C CYS A 212 12.52 -9.69 8.03
N GLY A 213 12.57 -10.44 6.93
CA GLY A 213 12.28 -11.84 6.92
C GLY A 213 13.15 -12.57 7.97
N ASN A 214 12.84 -13.82 8.29
CA ASN A 214 13.61 -14.65 9.20
C ASN A 214 15.11 -14.52 8.92
N GLY A 215 15.86 -13.81 9.80
CA GLY A 215 17.31 -13.63 9.69
C GLY A 215 17.81 -12.18 9.60
N CYS A 216 16.95 -11.18 9.65
CA CYS A 216 17.43 -9.81 9.76
C CYS A 216 17.86 -9.47 11.19
N ASN A 217 19.12 -9.15 11.36
CA ASN A 217 19.63 -8.47 12.56
C ASN A 217 19.30 -6.97 12.48
N CYS A 218 18.01 -6.61 12.57
CA CYS A 218 17.64 -5.23 12.78
C CYS A 218 18.16 -4.78 14.14
N SER A 219 19.19 -3.97 14.14
CA SER A 219 19.80 -3.44 15.35
C SER A 219 18.91 -2.44 16.09
N GLN A 220 17.83 -2.01 15.47
CA GLN A 220 16.93 -0.99 16.00
C GLN A 220 15.47 -1.39 15.84
N SER A 221 14.62 -0.99 16.80
CA SER A 221 13.18 -1.11 16.66
C SER A 221 12.68 -0.17 15.53
N PRO A 222 11.57 -0.49 14.85
CA PRO A 222 10.99 0.39 13.84
C PRO A 222 10.76 1.83 14.34
N ALA A 223 10.31 2.00 15.57
CA ALA A 223 10.08 3.31 16.19
C ALA A 223 11.37 4.16 16.29
N VAL A 224 12.49 3.55 16.71
CA VAL A 224 13.78 4.24 16.83
C VAL A 224 14.29 4.61 15.45
N PHE A 225 14.29 3.68 14.51
CA PHE A 225 14.71 3.95 13.14
C PHE A 225 13.90 5.08 12.50
N LEU A 226 12.57 5.07 12.64
CA LEU A 226 11.72 6.10 12.02
C LEU A 226 11.97 7.48 12.61
N LYS A 227 12.12 7.60 13.94
CA LYS A 227 12.45 8.89 14.58
C LYS A 227 13.77 9.43 14.06
N GLU A 228 14.82 8.63 14.09
CA GLU A 228 16.14 9.03 13.60
C GLU A 228 16.13 9.36 12.10
N ALA A 229 15.34 8.64 11.29
CA ALA A 229 15.25 8.87 9.85
C ALA A 229 14.47 10.16 9.51
N ILE A 230 13.42 10.47 10.27
CA ILE A 230 12.69 11.75 10.16
C ILE A 230 13.61 12.91 10.53
N ASP A 231 14.28 12.83 11.69
CA ASP A 231 15.19 13.88 12.16
C ASP A 231 16.33 14.10 11.16
N LEU A 232 16.90 13.03 10.61
CA LEU A 232 17.94 13.11 9.58
C LEU A 232 17.41 13.77 8.30
N ALA A 233 16.23 13.35 7.80
CA ALA A 233 15.65 13.93 6.59
C ALA A 233 15.42 15.44 6.77
N HIS A 234 14.85 15.86 7.87
CA HIS A 234 14.61 17.27 8.18
C HIS A 234 15.92 18.06 8.32
N HIS A 235 16.92 17.50 9.01
CA HIS A 235 18.25 18.14 9.12
C HIS A 235 18.86 18.38 7.75
N GLU A 236 18.72 17.43 6.83
CA GLU A 236 19.22 17.50 5.45
C GLU A 236 18.29 18.33 4.52
N GLY A 237 17.17 18.85 5.02
CA GLY A 237 16.20 19.64 4.27
C GLY A 237 15.40 18.83 3.25
N ALA A 238 15.25 17.53 3.49
CA ALA A 238 14.34 16.64 2.75
C ALA A 238 13.04 16.43 3.54
N LEU A 239 11.96 16.09 2.84
CA LEU A 239 10.70 15.72 3.49
C LEU A 239 10.67 14.23 3.83
N PHE A 240 9.84 13.85 4.81
CA PHE A 240 9.64 12.47 5.20
C PHE A 240 8.19 12.03 5.01
N ILE A 241 7.96 11.05 4.17
CA ILE A 241 6.64 10.50 3.82
C ILE A 241 6.48 9.14 4.51
N ILE A 242 5.40 8.97 5.28
CA ILE A 242 5.00 7.67 5.84
C ILE A 242 3.86 7.10 4.99
N ASP A 243 4.10 5.92 4.41
CA ASP A 243 3.07 5.16 3.71
C ASP A 243 2.35 4.22 4.69
N GLU A 244 1.10 4.52 4.98
CA GLU A 244 0.24 3.73 5.87
C GLU A 244 -0.84 2.93 5.13
N MET A 245 -0.63 2.60 3.87
CA MET A 245 -1.59 1.80 3.09
C MET A 245 -1.91 0.45 3.74
N VAL A 246 -0.93 -0.19 4.35
CA VAL A 246 -1.10 -1.47 5.03
C VAL A 246 -1.37 -1.27 6.52
N SER A 247 -0.66 -0.38 7.18
CA SER A 247 -0.64 -0.23 8.64
C SER A 247 -1.73 0.70 9.21
N GLY A 248 -2.17 1.69 8.44
CA GLY A 248 -3.14 2.68 8.88
C GLY A 248 -4.44 2.06 9.39
N PHE A 249 -4.92 2.52 10.53
CA PHE A 249 -6.12 2.02 11.25
C PHE A 249 -6.07 0.54 11.66
N LYS A 250 -4.92 -0.12 11.57
CA LYS A 250 -4.76 -1.55 11.89
C LYS A 250 -3.78 -1.79 13.05
N SER A 251 -2.55 -1.33 12.91
CA SER A 251 -1.52 -1.55 13.93
C SER A 251 -1.71 -0.67 15.16
N ALA A 252 -2.32 0.48 14.97
CA ALA A 252 -2.81 1.39 16.00
C ALA A 252 -3.90 2.30 15.42
N PHE A 253 -4.64 2.99 16.27
CA PHE A 253 -5.64 3.97 15.86
C PHE A 253 -5.14 5.38 16.22
N PRO A 254 -5.08 6.32 15.25
CA PRO A 254 -5.37 6.15 13.83
C PRO A 254 -4.23 5.52 13.03
N GLY A 255 -2.99 5.51 13.51
CA GLY A 255 -1.85 4.95 12.80
C GLY A 255 -0.52 5.04 13.54
N SER A 256 0.57 4.84 12.82
CA SER A 256 1.93 4.77 13.34
C SER A 256 2.43 6.08 13.92
N MET A 257 1.97 7.22 13.40
CA MET A 257 2.33 8.54 13.95
C MET A 257 1.94 8.65 15.41
N THR A 258 0.73 8.22 15.77
CA THR A 258 0.28 8.20 17.16
C THR A 258 0.99 7.10 17.97
N LYS A 259 1.16 5.91 17.37
CA LYS A 259 1.79 4.76 18.04
C LYS A 259 3.22 5.04 18.46
N TYR A 260 3.98 5.70 17.62
CA TYR A 260 5.43 5.91 17.80
C TYR A 260 5.80 7.37 18.09
N ASP A 261 4.82 8.26 18.22
CA ASP A 261 5.01 9.70 18.37
C ASP A 261 5.93 10.25 17.27
N LEU A 262 5.51 10.10 16.01
CA LEU A 262 6.26 10.53 14.82
C LEU A 262 5.73 11.85 14.29
N LYS A 263 6.61 12.63 13.67
CA LYS A 263 6.30 13.93 13.06
C LYS A 263 6.82 13.97 11.61
N PRO A 264 6.26 13.17 10.68
CA PRO A 264 6.55 13.30 9.26
C PRO A 264 5.95 14.58 8.68
N ASP A 265 6.14 14.83 7.38
CA ASP A 265 5.59 15.98 6.64
C ASP A 265 4.21 15.73 6.01
#